data_89b0ce77caa7559a2c4cb729ac77788c
#
_entry.id   89b0ce77caa7559a2c4cb729ac77788c
#
_cell.length_a   1.000
_cell.length_b   1.000
_cell.length_c   1.000
_cell.angle_alpha   90.00
_cell.angle_beta   90.00
_cell.angle_gamma   90.00
#
_symmetry.space_group_name_H-M   'P 1'
#
loop_
_entity.id
_entity.type
_entity.pdbx_description
1 polymer ?
#
loop_
_entity_poly.entity_id
_entity_poly.type
_entity_poly.pdbx_seq_one_letter_code
_entity_poly.pdbx_strand_id
1 'polypeptide(L)'
;MTEKTINNIVWWIPFRKLRDSVREVLYSIMDINNSTKNSLEITIMIKTIYKVITEKYYNENYMYSCKLGGIDFKFYDSIFSGTLELVFSEMGSYNFDSINFKDGDVVIDIGGNVGMVSLYLAKKYPFLKIYAFEPVKQNYENFLKNIELNNINKDIIKVFNLAITKDRRDVILTSPFNNSGGSNIYDYHICSKILNNSSIGKSITFDDIFTNNNISKCKLLKIDCEGAEYEILYSANVENLKNCEYMRGEFHGIENKREKLYNYCNKYIKHIEIVYSNDNYSL
;
A
#
# COMPACT_ATOMS: atom_id res chain seq x y z
N MET A 1 -13.63 3.33 28.44
CA MET A 1 -14.90 2.55 28.37
C MET A 1 -14.97 1.67 29.61
N THR A 2 -16.12 1.44 30.23
CA THR A 2 -16.23 0.60 31.43
C THR A 2 -16.73 -0.80 31.07
N GLU A 3 -16.44 -1.81 31.91
CA GLU A 3 -16.94 -3.17 31.76
C GLU A 3 -18.48 -3.23 31.65
N LYS A 4 -19.17 -2.41 32.46
CA LYS A 4 -20.62 -2.26 32.40
C LYS A 4 -21.08 -1.76 31.03
N THR A 5 -20.33 -0.82 30.41
CA THR A 5 -20.64 -0.31 29.07
C THR A 5 -20.48 -1.40 28.01
N ILE A 6 -19.40 -2.20 28.10
CA ILE A 6 -19.16 -3.32 27.16
C ILE A 6 -20.30 -4.34 27.26
N ASN A 7 -20.67 -4.75 28.46
CA ASN A 7 -21.74 -5.70 28.64
C ASN A 7 -23.08 -5.18 28.11
N ASN A 8 -23.37 -3.89 28.23
CA ASN A 8 -24.57 -3.28 27.65
C ASN A 8 -24.54 -3.24 26.11
N ILE A 9 -23.37 -3.06 25.51
CA ILE A 9 -23.21 -3.07 24.05
C ILE A 9 -23.42 -4.47 23.47
N VAL A 10 -22.98 -5.52 24.14
CA VAL A 10 -22.99 -6.87 23.58
C VAL A 10 -24.21 -7.69 23.95
N TRP A 11 -24.99 -7.32 25.00
CA TRP A 11 -26.07 -8.14 25.54
C TRP A 11 -27.18 -8.45 24.52
N TRP A 12 -27.43 -7.51 23.59
CA TRP A 12 -28.45 -7.66 22.54
C TRP A 12 -28.03 -8.57 21.38
N ILE A 13 -26.75 -8.99 21.32
CA ILE A 13 -26.27 -9.91 20.28
C ILE A 13 -26.81 -11.32 20.60
N PRO A 14 -27.68 -11.92 19.73
CA PRO A 14 -28.39 -13.16 20.05
C PRO A 14 -27.47 -14.40 20.04
N PHE A 15 -26.36 -14.34 19.29
CA PHE A 15 -25.44 -15.47 19.13
C PHE A 15 -24.32 -15.42 20.18
N ARG A 16 -24.28 -16.42 21.08
CA ARG A 16 -23.33 -16.45 22.21
C ARG A 16 -21.87 -16.34 21.77
N LYS A 17 -21.44 -17.14 20.78
CA LYS A 17 -20.05 -17.10 20.30
C LYS A 17 -19.66 -15.72 19.75
N LEU A 18 -20.54 -15.11 18.95
CA LEU A 18 -20.32 -13.76 18.40
C LEU A 18 -20.25 -12.71 19.52
N ARG A 19 -21.17 -12.79 20.48
CA ARG A 19 -21.20 -11.89 21.65
C ARG A 19 -19.90 -11.98 22.46
N ASP A 20 -19.42 -13.21 22.70
CA ASP A 20 -18.20 -13.43 23.47
C ASP A 20 -16.97 -12.89 22.71
N SER A 21 -16.86 -13.11 21.39
CA SER A 21 -15.80 -12.53 20.55
C SER A 21 -15.82 -11.00 20.54
N VAL A 22 -17.01 -10.40 20.38
CA VAL A 22 -17.15 -8.93 20.43
C VAL A 22 -16.78 -8.39 21.82
N ARG A 23 -17.13 -9.11 22.89
CA ARG A 23 -16.76 -8.74 24.26
C ARG A 23 -15.25 -8.75 24.47
N GLU A 24 -14.55 -9.79 24.00
CA GLU A 24 -13.08 -9.88 24.10
C GLU A 24 -12.38 -8.74 23.36
N VAL A 25 -12.85 -8.42 22.16
CA VAL A 25 -12.34 -7.28 21.40
C VAL A 25 -12.56 -5.98 22.15
N LEU A 26 -13.76 -5.76 22.72
CA LEU A 26 -14.04 -4.53 23.50
C LEU A 26 -13.24 -4.45 24.80
N TYR A 27 -12.93 -5.57 25.45
CA TYR A 27 -12.00 -5.59 26.60
C TYR A 27 -10.58 -5.24 26.18
N SER A 28 -10.11 -5.79 25.06
CA SER A 28 -8.80 -5.41 24.51
C SER A 28 -8.72 -3.90 24.20
N ILE A 29 -9.81 -3.29 23.72
CA ILE A 29 -9.93 -1.83 23.56
C ILE A 29 -9.83 -1.08 24.89
N MET A 30 -10.44 -1.62 25.93
CA MET A 30 -10.42 -0.99 27.25
C MET A 30 -9.01 -1.00 27.86
N ASP A 31 -8.28 -2.09 27.71
CA ASP A 31 -6.90 -2.24 28.17
C ASP A 31 -5.93 -1.31 27.39
N ILE A 32 -6.19 -1.11 26.11
CA ILE A 32 -5.44 -0.20 25.25
C ILE A 32 -5.71 1.26 25.60
N ASN A 33 -6.91 1.64 26.01
CA ASN A 33 -7.26 3.02 26.39
C ASN A 33 -6.54 3.54 27.63
N ASN A 34 -5.89 2.67 28.40
CA ASN A 34 -5.01 3.06 29.48
C ASN A 34 -3.60 3.49 29.01
N SER A 35 -3.29 3.28 27.75
CA SER A 35 -2.11 3.81 27.06
C SER A 35 -2.59 4.82 26.02
N THR A 36 -2.00 6.00 25.97
CA THR A 36 -2.29 7.16 25.09
C THR A 36 -2.31 6.81 23.59
N LYS A 37 -3.33 6.06 23.11
CA LYS A 37 -3.40 5.58 21.74
C LYS A 37 -4.42 6.35 20.90
N ASN A 38 -4.05 6.58 19.64
CA ASN A 38 -4.71 7.50 18.72
C ASN A 38 -6.01 6.93 18.08
N SER A 39 -6.75 7.79 17.40
CA SER A 39 -8.00 7.46 16.72
C SER A 39 -7.89 6.32 15.67
N LEU A 40 -6.69 6.04 15.19
CA LEU A 40 -6.40 4.99 14.21
C LEU A 40 -6.62 3.57 14.79
N GLU A 41 -6.07 3.31 15.96
CA GLU A 41 -6.23 2.00 16.61
C GLU A 41 -7.68 1.70 16.93
N ILE A 42 -8.43 2.70 17.35
CA ILE A 42 -9.88 2.60 17.55
C ILE A 42 -10.58 2.25 16.22
N THR A 43 -10.14 2.85 15.12
CA THR A 43 -10.69 2.58 13.78
C THR A 43 -10.37 1.16 13.32
N ILE A 44 -9.13 0.68 13.50
CA ILE A 44 -8.72 -0.69 13.18
C ILE A 44 -9.55 -1.70 14.00
N MET A 45 -9.77 -1.42 15.26
CA MET A 45 -10.55 -2.28 16.14
C MET A 45 -12.03 -2.30 15.76
N ILE A 46 -12.63 -1.17 15.42
CA ILE A 46 -13.99 -1.10 14.89
C ILE A 46 -14.10 -1.91 13.59
N LYS A 47 -13.12 -1.81 12.69
CA LYS A 47 -13.04 -2.64 11.48
C LYS A 47 -12.99 -4.13 11.80
N THR A 48 -12.17 -4.53 12.79
CA THR A 48 -12.06 -5.94 13.23
C THR A 48 -13.38 -6.45 13.80
N ILE A 49 -14.06 -5.65 14.62
CA ILE A 49 -15.40 -5.98 15.14
C ILE A 49 -16.40 -6.11 13.99
N TYR A 50 -16.38 -5.15 13.07
CA TYR A 50 -17.27 -5.17 11.91
C TYR A 50 -17.02 -6.39 11.03
N LYS A 51 -15.76 -6.80 10.85
CA LYS A 51 -15.38 -8.04 10.17
C LYS A 51 -15.99 -9.29 10.81
N VAL A 52 -15.88 -9.42 12.13
CA VAL A 52 -16.44 -10.56 12.87
C VAL A 52 -17.96 -10.59 12.75
N ILE A 53 -18.61 -9.42 12.68
CA ILE A 53 -20.08 -9.29 12.60
C ILE A 53 -20.57 -9.52 11.17
N THR A 54 -19.76 -9.22 10.14
CA THR A 54 -20.21 -9.13 8.75
C THR A 54 -19.37 -9.93 7.76
N GLU A 55 -18.96 -11.18 8.09
CA GLU A 55 -18.31 -12.08 7.12
C GLU A 55 -19.02 -12.13 5.75
N LYS A 56 -20.28 -11.73 5.72
CA LYS A 56 -21.13 -11.68 4.53
C LYS A 56 -20.70 -10.62 3.50
N TYR A 57 -19.97 -9.58 3.92
CA TYR A 57 -19.60 -8.43 3.08
C TYR A 57 -18.13 -8.43 2.66
N TYR A 58 -17.51 -9.57 2.65
CA TYR A 58 -16.07 -9.76 2.47
C TYR A 58 -15.48 -9.19 1.17
N ASN A 59 -16.32 -9.08 0.13
CA ASN A 59 -15.94 -8.59 -1.19
C ASN A 59 -16.53 -7.21 -1.52
N GLU A 60 -17.15 -6.53 -0.55
CA GLU A 60 -17.72 -5.21 -0.83
C GLU A 60 -16.67 -4.12 -0.64
N ASN A 61 -16.53 -3.27 -1.65
CA ASN A 61 -15.75 -2.07 -1.56
C ASN A 61 -16.55 -0.98 -0.82
N TYR A 62 -15.85 -0.21 -0.02
CA TYR A 62 -16.43 0.85 0.79
C TYR A 62 -15.78 2.20 0.46
N MET A 63 -16.54 3.28 0.59
CA MET A 63 -16.01 4.63 0.40
C MET A 63 -15.60 5.24 1.73
N TYR A 64 -14.34 5.58 1.84
CA TYR A 64 -13.76 6.27 3.00
C TYR A 64 -13.55 7.74 2.67
N SER A 65 -13.70 8.60 3.68
CA SER A 65 -13.33 10.01 3.58
C SER A 65 -12.33 10.34 4.68
N CYS A 66 -11.26 11.03 4.34
CA CYS A 66 -10.24 11.44 5.30
C CYS A 66 -9.62 12.79 4.92
N LYS A 67 -8.90 13.39 5.85
CA LYS A 67 -8.13 14.62 5.63
C LYS A 67 -6.66 14.36 5.92
N LEU A 68 -5.79 14.62 4.94
CA LEU A 68 -4.35 14.48 5.03
C LEU A 68 -3.67 15.80 4.69
N GLY A 69 -2.82 16.31 5.57
CA GLY A 69 -2.14 17.58 5.33
C GLY A 69 -3.07 18.75 5.00
N GLY A 70 -4.30 18.75 5.55
CA GLY A 70 -5.33 19.75 5.25
C GLY A 70 -6.13 19.49 3.97
N ILE A 71 -5.81 18.48 3.19
CA ILE A 71 -6.47 18.13 1.92
C ILE A 71 -7.51 17.04 2.16
N ASP A 72 -8.71 17.21 1.63
CA ASP A 72 -9.80 16.22 1.71
C ASP A 72 -9.64 15.15 0.63
N PHE A 73 -9.77 13.88 1.03
CA PHE A 73 -9.73 12.72 0.15
C PHE A 73 -10.95 11.83 0.32
N LYS A 74 -11.29 11.16 -0.77
CA LYS A 74 -12.25 10.05 -0.79
C LYS A 74 -11.58 8.84 -1.40
N PHE A 75 -11.69 7.69 -0.73
CA PHE A 75 -11.12 6.44 -1.20
C PHE A 75 -12.18 5.37 -1.30
N TYR A 76 -12.15 4.65 -2.39
CA TYR A 76 -12.94 3.47 -2.63
C TYR A 76 -12.02 2.26 -2.50
N ASP A 77 -12.28 1.41 -1.52
CA ASP A 77 -11.44 0.25 -1.24
C ASP A 77 -12.24 -0.83 -0.50
N SER A 78 -11.66 -2.02 -0.36
CA SER A 78 -12.29 -3.06 0.42
C SER A 78 -12.41 -2.63 1.88
N ILE A 79 -13.46 -3.08 2.54
CA ILE A 79 -13.71 -2.76 3.95
C ILE A 79 -12.59 -3.26 4.89
N PHE A 80 -11.80 -4.22 4.43
CA PHE A 80 -10.73 -4.86 5.18
C PHE A 80 -9.33 -4.49 4.66
N SER A 81 -9.25 -3.51 3.76
CA SER A 81 -7.95 -3.04 3.30
C SER A 81 -7.18 -2.36 4.42
N GLY A 82 -5.88 -2.43 4.35
CA GLY A 82 -4.98 -1.62 5.17
C GLY A 82 -5.02 -0.12 4.84
N THR A 83 -5.83 0.33 3.87
CA THR A 83 -5.78 1.70 3.33
C THR A 83 -5.86 2.78 4.40
N LEU A 84 -6.71 2.64 5.43
CA LEU A 84 -6.76 3.63 6.51
C LEU A 84 -5.50 3.61 7.39
N GLU A 85 -4.90 2.45 7.59
CA GLU A 85 -3.64 2.30 8.32
C GLU A 85 -2.50 2.94 7.52
N LEU A 86 -2.43 2.66 6.22
CA LEU A 86 -1.52 3.29 5.26
C LEU A 86 -1.65 4.82 5.29
N VAL A 87 -2.88 5.35 5.26
CA VAL A 87 -3.13 6.80 5.28
C VAL A 87 -2.50 7.48 6.51
N PHE A 88 -2.61 6.86 7.67
CA PHE A 88 -2.23 7.50 8.93
C PHE A 88 -0.82 7.15 9.40
N SER A 89 -0.27 5.99 9.06
CA SER A 89 1.05 5.55 9.51
C SER A 89 2.16 5.77 8.48
N GLU A 90 1.94 5.39 7.24
CA GLU A 90 3.00 5.36 6.23
C GLU A 90 3.21 6.70 5.52
N MET A 91 2.13 7.44 5.23
CA MET A 91 2.25 8.74 4.54
C MET A 91 3.12 9.74 5.29
N GLY A 92 3.07 9.73 6.64
CA GLY A 92 3.94 10.55 7.48
C GLY A 92 5.41 10.09 7.42
N SER A 93 5.63 8.80 7.29
CA SER A 93 6.97 8.19 7.28
C SER A 93 7.71 8.39 5.96
N TYR A 94 7.01 8.55 4.84
CA TYR A 94 7.64 8.79 3.54
C TYR A 94 8.21 10.21 3.36
N ASN A 95 7.92 11.13 4.28
CA ASN A 95 8.51 12.47 4.31
C ASN A 95 8.53 13.20 2.95
N PHE A 96 7.43 13.12 2.19
CA PHE A 96 7.33 13.75 0.86
C PHE A 96 7.51 15.27 0.89
N ASP A 97 7.23 15.90 2.03
CA ASP A 97 7.35 17.34 2.21
C ASP A 97 8.80 17.84 2.20
N SER A 98 9.76 16.94 2.40
CA SER A 98 11.19 17.24 2.26
C SER A 98 11.65 17.37 0.79
N ILE A 99 10.79 16.95 -0.16
CA ILE A 99 11.12 16.94 -1.59
C ILE A 99 10.67 18.26 -2.24
N ASN A 100 11.61 18.99 -2.83
CA ASN A 100 11.30 20.18 -3.59
C ASN A 100 10.89 19.80 -5.02
N PHE A 101 9.60 19.57 -5.23
CA PHE A 101 9.03 19.27 -6.54
C PHE A 101 8.92 20.52 -7.41
N LYS A 102 9.13 20.33 -8.72
CA LYS A 102 9.05 21.35 -9.77
C LYS A 102 8.10 20.91 -10.87
N ASP A 103 7.65 21.88 -11.65
CA ASP A 103 6.78 21.63 -12.80
C ASP A 103 7.38 20.60 -13.76
N GLY A 104 6.58 19.60 -14.12
CA GLY A 104 6.97 18.51 -14.99
C GLY A 104 7.83 17.42 -14.35
N ASP A 105 8.13 17.50 -13.05
CA ASP A 105 8.84 16.42 -12.34
C ASP A 105 8.07 15.10 -12.44
N VAL A 106 8.82 14.03 -12.65
CA VAL A 106 8.28 12.69 -12.81
C VAL A 106 8.34 11.92 -11.49
N VAL A 107 7.24 11.28 -11.14
CA VAL A 107 7.13 10.32 -10.05
C VAL A 107 6.86 8.94 -10.62
N ILE A 108 7.56 7.93 -10.14
CA ILE A 108 7.29 6.51 -10.38
C ILE A 108 6.82 5.90 -9.07
N ASP A 109 5.61 5.31 -9.08
CA ASP A 109 4.97 4.67 -7.91
C ASP A 109 4.81 3.17 -8.19
N ILE A 110 5.70 2.34 -7.63
CA ILE A 110 5.65 0.88 -7.76
C ILE A 110 4.98 0.31 -6.50
N GLY A 111 3.90 -0.46 -6.72
CA GLY A 111 3.00 -0.89 -5.66
C GLY A 111 2.00 0.22 -5.32
N GLY A 112 1.30 0.72 -6.35
CA GLY A 112 0.38 1.85 -6.21
C GLY A 112 -0.88 1.55 -5.39
N ASN A 113 -1.19 0.26 -5.17
CA ASN A 113 -2.37 -0.21 -4.45
C ASN A 113 -3.64 0.51 -4.95
N VAL A 114 -4.45 1.09 -4.07
CA VAL A 114 -5.65 1.87 -4.43
C VAL A 114 -5.36 3.36 -4.72
N GLY A 115 -4.07 3.72 -4.82
CA GLY A 115 -3.61 5.03 -5.29
C GLY A 115 -3.33 6.07 -4.23
N MET A 116 -3.23 5.70 -2.95
CA MET A 116 -3.11 6.66 -1.85
C MET A 116 -1.97 7.66 -2.05
N VAL A 117 -0.75 7.18 -2.29
CA VAL A 117 0.45 8.01 -2.46
C VAL A 117 0.31 8.90 -3.69
N SER A 118 -0.03 8.29 -4.83
CA SER A 118 -0.18 9.01 -6.10
C SER A 118 -1.26 10.10 -6.04
N LEU A 119 -2.40 9.82 -5.39
CA LEU A 119 -3.49 10.79 -5.22
C LEU A 119 -3.08 11.95 -4.32
N TYR A 120 -2.37 11.65 -3.21
CA TYR A 120 -1.85 12.68 -2.32
C TYR A 120 -0.89 13.63 -3.06
N LEU A 121 0.08 13.06 -3.77
CA LEU A 121 1.05 13.83 -4.53
C LEU A 121 0.38 14.65 -5.63
N ALA A 122 -0.57 14.07 -6.38
CA ALA A 122 -1.29 14.77 -7.44
C ALA A 122 -2.15 15.94 -6.93
N LYS A 123 -2.80 15.81 -5.78
CA LYS A 123 -3.57 16.92 -5.18
C LYS A 123 -2.67 18.00 -4.62
N LYS A 124 -1.57 17.62 -4.00
CA LYS A 124 -0.64 18.57 -3.38
C LYS A 124 0.22 19.28 -4.41
N TYR A 125 0.60 18.56 -5.47
CA TYR A 125 1.50 19.01 -6.53
C TYR A 125 0.91 18.72 -7.91
N PRO A 126 -0.11 19.47 -8.36
CA PRO A 126 -0.88 19.16 -9.58
C PRO A 126 -0.11 19.32 -10.89
N PHE A 127 1.13 19.72 -10.83
CA PHE A 127 2.05 19.88 -11.95
C PHE A 127 2.96 18.65 -12.17
N LEU A 128 2.84 17.61 -11.35
CA LEU A 128 3.63 16.39 -11.49
C LEU A 128 3.14 15.52 -12.65
N LYS A 129 4.01 14.60 -13.08
CA LYS A 129 3.69 13.48 -13.96
C LYS A 129 3.92 12.19 -13.20
N ILE A 130 2.87 11.45 -12.89
CA ILE A 130 2.93 10.25 -12.05
C ILE A 130 2.66 9.02 -12.90
N TYR A 131 3.56 8.04 -12.83
CA TYR A 131 3.44 6.73 -13.45
C TYR A 131 3.33 5.68 -12.37
N ALA A 132 2.13 5.14 -12.16
CA ALA A 132 1.83 4.21 -11.09
C ALA A 132 1.61 2.79 -11.63
N PHE A 133 2.11 1.80 -10.91
CA PHE A 133 2.05 0.39 -11.28
C PHE A 133 1.42 -0.41 -10.15
N GLU A 134 0.30 -1.07 -10.45
CA GLU A 134 -0.44 -1.92 -9.53
C GLU A 134 -0.86 -3.21 -10.24
N PRO A 135 -0.29 -4.37 -9.88
CA PRO A 135 -0.56 -5.61 -10.57
C PRO A 135 -1.93 -6.22 -10.25
N VAL A 136 -2.45 -6.01 -9.02
CA VAL A 136 -3.72 -6.60 -8.61
C VAL A 136 -4.88 -5.86 -9.28
N LYS A 137 -5.61 -6.56 -10.14
CA LYS A 137 -6.68 -5.97 -10.97
C LYS A 137 -7.72 -5.20 -10.14
N GLN A 138 -8.12 -5.73 -8.99
CA GLN A 138 -9.12 -5.08 -8.13
C GLN A 138 -8.59 -3.75 -7.55
N ASN A 139 -7.33 -3.72 -7.10
CA ASN A 139 -6.68 -2.51 -6.60
C ASN A 139 -6.54 -1.48 -7.73
N TYR A 140 -6.08 -1.91 -8.90
CA TYR A 140 -5.99 -1.06 -10.09
C TYR A 140 -7.35 -0.43 -10.46
N GLU A 141 -8.43 -1.21 -10.47
CA GLU A 141 -9.78 -0.70 -10.74
C GLU A 141 -10.24 0.30 -9.67
N ASN A 142 -9.95 0.03 -8.41
CA ASN A 142 -10.21 0.95 -7.31
C ASN A 142 -9.37 2.22 -7.42
N PHE A 143 -8.11 2.11 -7.83
CA PHE A 143 -7.24 3.26 -8.06
C PHE A 143 -7.84 4.21 -9.12
N LEU A 144 -8.29 3.66 -10.27
CA LEU A 144 -8.95 4.47 -11.31
C LEU A 144 -10.20 5.19 -10.79
N LYS A 145 -11.04 4.49 -10.01
CA LYS A 145 -12.20 5.11 -9.35
C LYS A 145 -11.79 6.22 -8.38
N ASN A 146 -10.70 6.01 -7.65
CA ASN A 146 -10.20 6.99 -6.68
C ASN A 146 -9.67 8.26 -7.35
N ILE A 147 -9.08 8.16 -8.54
CA ILE A 147 -8.73 9.32 -9.37
C ILE A 147 -9.98 10.14 -9.70
N GLU A 148 -11.06 9.48 -10.13
CA GLU A 148 -12.33 10.13 -10.47
C GLU A 148 -13.01 10.76 -9.25
N LEU A 149 -13.10 10.02 -8.14
CA LEU A 149 -13.70 10.51 -6.88
C LEU A 149 -13.02 11.75 -6.31
N ASN A 150 -11.74 11.90 -6.58
CA ASN A 150 -10.93 13.01 -6.11
C ASN A 150 -10.79 14.13 -7.14
N ASN A 151 -11.47 14.05 -8.29
CA ASN A 151 -11.42 15.02 -9.39
C ASN A 151 -9.97 15.33 -9.86
N ILE A 152 -9.12 14.31 -9.90
CA ILE A 152 -7.73 14.48 -10.36
C ILE A 152 -7.74 14.43 -11.89
N ASN A 153 -7.03 15.38 -12.50
CA ASN A 153 -6.85 15.37 -13.95
C ASN A 153 -6.11 14.09 -14.38
N LYS A 154 -6.70 13.35 -15.34
CA LYS A 154 -6.16 12.06 -15.86
C LYS A 154 -4.78 12.20 -16.55
N ASP A 155 -4.38 13.42 -16.90
CA ASP A 155 -3.06 13.68 -17.47
C ASP A 155 -1.94 13.68 -16.42
N ILE A 156 -2.29 13.84 -15.13
CA ILE A 156 -1.33 13.85 -14.03
C ILE A 156 -0.90 12.43 -13.66
N ILE A 157 -1.85 11.48 -13.59
CA ILE A 157 -1.58 10.10 -13.18
C ILE A 157 -1.89 9.13 -14.31
N LYS A 158 -0.88 8.38 -14.73
CA LYS A 158 -1.03 7.20 -15.59
C LYS A 158 -0.90 5.95 -14.76
N VAL A 159 -1.93 5.13 -14.69
CA VAL A 159 -1.94 3.89 -13.92
C VAL A 159 -1.85 2.70 -14.87
N PHE A 160 -1.00 1.73 -14.53
CA PHE A 160 -0.77 0.52 -15.29
C PHE A 160 -1.08 -0.72 -14.45
N ASN A 161 -1.92 -1.62 -14.95
CA ASN A 161 -2.18 -2.91 -14.31
C ASN A 161 -1.06 -3.89 -14.66
N LEU A 162 0.13 -3.63 -14.11
CA LEU A 162 1.37 -4.36 -14.37
C LEU A 162 2.16 -4.54 -13.08
N ALA A 163 2.77 -5.71 -12.93
CA ALA A 163 3.84 -5.92 -11.96
C ALA A 163 5.18 -5.42 -12.52
N ILE A 164 6.12 -5.14 -11.65
CA ILE A 164 7.50 -4.88 -12.03
C ILE A 164 8.33 -6.09 -11.59
N THR A 165 9.08 -6.66 -12.53
CA THR A 165 9.92 -7.85 -12.31
C THR A 165 11.27 -7.67 -12.99
N LYS A 166 12.19 -8.61 -12.75
CA LYS A 166 13.51 -8.61 -13.40
C LYS A 166 13.49 -8.99 -14.88
N ASP A 167 12.46 -9.71 -15.36
CA ASP A 167 12.52 -10.47 -16.63
C ASP A 167 11.22 -10.50 -17.46
N ARG A 168 10.22 -9.67 -17.14
CA ARG A 168 8.93 -9.56 -17.83
C ARG A 168 8.08 -10.85 -17.81
N ARG A 169 8.32 -11.75 -16.86
CA ARG A 169 7.55 -12.98 -16.70
C ARG A 169 6.11 -12.70 -16.28
N ASP A 170 5.20 -13.61 -16.57
CA ASP A 170 3.90 -13.63 -15.93
C ASP A 170 4.09 -13.99 -14.43
N VAL A 171 3.37 -13.32 -13.55
CA VAL A 171 3.44 -13.48 -12.12
C VAL A 171 2.15 -14.01 -11.55
N ILE A 172 2.25 -14.84 -10.51
CA ILE A 172 1.09 -15.19 -9.71
C ILE A 172 0.97 -14.16 -8.60
N LEU A 173 -0.17 -13.50 -8.56
CA LEU A 173 -0.53 -12.53 -7.55
C LEU A 173 -1.37 -13.24 -6.50
N THR A 174 -0.90 -13.26 -5.26
CA THR A 174 -1.66 -13.75 -4.12
C THR A 174 -1.99 -12.59 -3.21
N SER A 175 -3.28 -12.39 -2.96
CA SER A 175 -3.71 -11.41 -1.96
C SER A 175 -4.06 -12.15 -0.69
N PRO A 176 -3.49 -11.78 0.47
CA PRO A 176 -3.93 -12.30 1.74
C PRO A 176 -5.42 -12.02 1.92
N PHE A 177 -6.14 -12.97 2.50
CA PHE A 177 -7.60 -12.94 2.63
C PHE A 177 -8.14 -11.66 3.32
N ASN A 178 -7.26 -10.91 4.00
CA ASN A 178 -7.61 -9.80 4.88
C ASN A 178 -6.86 -8.49 4.60
N ASN A 179 -5.99 -8.44 3.60
CA ASN A 179 -5.18 -7.26 3.32
C ASN A 179 -4.92 -7.13 1.82
N SER A 180 -5.57 -6.19 1.17
CA SER A 180 -5.33 -5.88 -0.25
C SER A 180 -3.96 -5.22 -0.47
N GLY A 181 -3.38 -4.60 0.57
CA GLY A 181 -2.05 -4.01 0.54
C GLY A 181 -0.93 -5.05 0.56
N GLY A 182 -1.10 -6.17 1.28
CA GLY A 182 -0.09 -7.22 1.42
C GLY A 182 -0.06 -8.24 0.27
N SER A 183 -0.26 -7.82 -0.97
CA SER A 183 -0.28 -8.72 -2.12
C SER A 183 1.13 -9.04 -2.60
N ASN A 184 1.53 -10.31 -2.51
CA ASN A 184 2.87 -10.78 -2.89
C ASN A 184 2.93 -11.32 -4.32
N ILE A 185 4.09 -11.16 -4.96
CA ILE A 185 4.42 -11.76 -6.26
C ILE A 185 5.17 -13.07 -6.02
N TYR A 186 4.61 -14.18 -6.51
CA TYR A 186 5.30 -15.47 -6.49
C TYR A 186 5.65 -15.93 -7.91
N ASP A 187 6.73 -16.69 -8.02
CA ASP A 187 7.09 -17.33 -9.27
C ASP A 187 6.07 -18.42 -9.62
N TYR A 188 5.57 -18.43 -10.86
CA TYR A 188 4.57 -19.36 -11.37
C TYR A 188 4.90 -20.82 -11.09
N HIS A 189 6.19 -21.18 -11.10
CA HIS A 189 6.65 -22.56 -10.93
C HIS A 189 6.55 -23.09 -9.49
N ILE A 190 6.42 -22.23 -8.49
CA ILE A 190 6.45 -22.62 -7.07
C ILE A 190 5.03 -22.84 -6.49
N CYS A 191 4.01 -22.21 -7.01
CA CYS A 191 2.73 -22.03 -6.33
C CYS A 191 1.51 -22.79 -6.88
N SER A 192 1.66 -23.81 -7.73
CA SER A 192 0.52 -24.56 -8.29
C SER A 192 -0.40 -25.24 -7.25
N LYS A 193 -0.07 -25.19 -5.97
CA LYS A 193 -0.81 -25.83 -4.85
C LYS A 193 -1.56 -24.89 -3.91
N ILE A 194 -1.47 -23.54 -4.05
CA ILE A 194 -2.02 -22.58 -3.06
C ILE A 194 -3.20 -21.76 -3.62
N LEU A 195 -3.91 -22.23 -4.62
CA LEU A 195 -4.57 -21.43 -5.65
C LEU A 195 -6.04 -21.08 -5.45
N ASN A 196 -6.57 -20.94 -4.25
CA ASN A 196 -7.98 -20.51 -4.14
C ASN A 196 -8.23 -19.01 -4.32
N ASN A 197 -7.18 -18.14 -4.27
CA ASN A 197 -7.31 -16.69 -4.43
C ASN A 197 -6.13 -16.07 -5.20
N SER A 198 -5.68 -16.70 -6.29
CA SER A 198 -4.59 -16.16 -7.10
C SER A 198 -5.06 -15.74 -8.48
N SER A 199 -4.45 -14.70 -9.02
CA SER A 199 -4.61 -14.27 -10.41
C SER A 199 -3.26 -14.19 -11.10
N ILE A 200 -3.27 -14.28 -12.44
CA ILE A 200 -2.06 -14.09 -13.23
C ILE A 200 -1.99 -12.62 -13.62
N GLY A 201 -0.87 -11.97 -13.29
CA GLY A 201 -0.55 -10.61 -13.68
C GLY A 201 0.53 -10.59 -14.76
N LYS A 202 0.46 -9.58 -15.63
CA LYS A 202 1.54 -9.25 -16.56
C LYS A 202 2.59 -8.40 -15.89
N SER A 203 3.83 -8.49 -16.34
CA SER A 203 4.90 -7.66 -15.81
C SER A 203 5.76 -7.01 -16.89
N ILE A 204 6.46 -5.97 -16.48
CA ILE A 204 7.53 -5.30 -17.22
C ILE A 204 8.74 -5.16 -16.29
N THR A 205 9.90 -4.78 -16.83
CA THR A 205 11.08 -4.46 -16.02
C THR A 205 11.06 -3.00 -15.55
N PHE A 206 11.89 -2.68 -14.57
CA PHE A 206 12.11 -1.29 -14.15
C PHE A 206 12.59 -0.42 -15.32
N ASP A 207 13.45 -0.95 -16.17
CA ASP A 207 13.98 -0.23 -17.33
C ASP A 207 12.92 0.04 -18.39
N ASP A 208 11.94 -0.85 -18.53
CA ASP A 208 10.80 -0.63 -19.42
C ASP A 208 9.96 0.58 -19.01
N ILE A 209 9.88 0.90 -17.71
CA ILE A 209 9.18 2.10 -17.24
C ILE A 209 9.75 3.34 -17.91
N PHE A 210 11.07 3.47 -17.94
CA PHE A 210 11.78 4.60 -18.57
C PHE A 210 11.59 4.61 -20.07
N THR A 211 11.80 3.47 -20.70
CA THR A 211 11.76 3.35 -22.16
C THR A 211 10.34 3.57 -22.72
N ASN A 212 9.35 2.88 -22.17
CA ASN A 212 7.98 2.92 -22.68
C ASN A 212 7.29 4.27 -22.47
N ASN A 213 7.75 5.05 -21.48
CA ASN A 213 7.15 6.34 -21.14
C ASN A 213 8.05 7.52 -21.50
N ASN A 214 9.20 7.30 -22.18
CA ASN A 214 10.19 8.33 -22.54
C ASN A 214 10.63 9.15 -21.32
N ILE A 215 10.89 8.48 -20.19
CA ILE A 215 11.35 9.13 -18.96
C ILE A 215 12.88 9.22 -19.01
N SER A 216 13.41 10.41 -18.94
CA SER A 216 14.86 10.66 -18.86
C SER A 216 15.34 10.87 -17.43
N LYS A 217 14.47 11.40 -16.55
CA LYS A 217 14.75 11.64 -15.14
C LYS A 217 13.50 11.35 -14.31
N CYS A 218 13.71 10.76 -13.14
CA CYS A 218 12.69 10.50 -12.13
C CYS A 218 13.02 11.33 -10.89
N LYS A 219 12.11 12.21 -10.49
CA LYS A 219 12.27 13.01 -9.27
C LYS A 219 12.09 12.15 -8.04
N LEU A 220 11.06 11.30 -8.03
CA LEU A 220 10.75 10.41 -6.93
C LEU A 220 10.43 9.01 -7.45
N LEU A 221 11.17 8.02 -6.99
CA LEU A 221 10.82 6.61 -7.05
C LEU A 221 10.19 6.22 -5.70
N LYS A 222 8.88 5.98 -5.67
CA LYS A 222 8.24 5.27 -4.55
C LYS A 222 8.25 3.78 -4.89
N ILE A 223 8.72 2.96 -3.96
CA ILE A 223 8.75 1.50 -4.09
C ILE A 223 8.31 0.85 -2.79
N ASP A 224 7.26 0.05 -2.89
CA ASP A 224 6.66 -0.68 -1.79
C ASP A 224 5.80 -1.77 -2.41
N CYS A 225 6.38 -2.95 -2.58
CA CYS A 225 5.82 -4.03 -3.38
C CYS A 225 6.01 -5.41 -2.75
N GLU A 226 5.99 -5.44 -1.42
CA GLU A 226 5.82 -6.66 -0.62
C GLU A 226 6.86 -7.76 -0.93
N GLY A 227 8.14 -7.35 -1.04
CA GLY A 227 9.28 -8.24 -1.21
C GLY A 227 9.86 -8.33 -2.61
N ALA A 228 9.21 -7.75 -3.64
CA ALA A 228 9.76 -7.70 -4.99
C ALA A 228 10.87 -6.64 -5.18
N GLU A 229 11.11 -5.77 -4.20
CA GLU A 229 12.09 -4.67 -4.25
C GLU A 229 13.48 -5.17 -4.63
N TYR A 230 13.86 -6.34 -4.13
CA TYR A 230 15.18 -6.94 -4.36
C TYR A 230 15.41 -7.28 -5.83
N GLU A 231 14.48 -8.03 -6.42
CA GLU A 231 14.63 -8.43 -7.81
C GLU A 231 14.55 -7.23 -8.75
N ILE A 232 13.71 -6.25 -8.44
CA ILE A 232 13.53 -5.04 -9.24
C ILE A 232 14.80 -4.21 -9.22
N LEU A 233 15.29 -3.85 -8.05
CA LEU A 233 16.38 -2.91 -7.90
C LEU A 233 17.75 -3.51 -8.27
N TYR A 234 17.99 -4.80 -7.97
CA TYR A 234 19.24 -5.46 -8.37
C TYR A 234 19.32 -5.74 -9.88
N SER A 235 18.20 -5.88 -10.58
CA SER A 235 18.17 -6.08 -12.03
C SER A 235 18.11 -4.79 -12.84
N ALA A 236 17.81 -3.68 -12.20
CA ALA A 236 17.68 -2.39 -12.85
C ALA A 236 19.01 -1.92 -13.47
N ASN A 237 18.93 -1.29 -14.63
CA ASN A 237 20.07 -0.62 -15.21
C ASN A 237 20.54 0.51 -14.27
N VAL A 238 21.82 0.51 -13.95
CA VAL A 238 22.44 1.50 -13.04
C VAL A 238 22.20 2.94 -13.49
N GLU A 239 22.16 3.20 -14.79
CA GLU A 239 21.90 4.56 -15.30
C GLU A 239 20.45 4.99 -14.99
N ASN A 240 19.48 4.09 -15.03
CA ASN A 240 18.11 4.40 -14.65
C ASN A 240 17.98 4.62 -13.13
N LEU A 241 18.75 3.90 -12.31
CA LEU A 241 18.82 4.18 -10.86
C LEU A 241 19.43 5.55 -10.59
N LYS A 242 20.52 5.93 -11.28
CA LYS A 242 21.15 7.26 -11.18
C LYS A 242 20.24 8.40 -11.64
N ASN A 243 19.30 8.10 -12.53
CA ASN A 243 18.30 9.05 -12.99
C ASN A 243 17.17 9.28 -11.98
N CYS A 244 17.09 8.49 -10.90
CA CYS A 244 16.19 8.72 -9.78
C CYS A 244 16.88 9.62 -8.74
N GLU A 245 16.29 10.78 -8.43
CA GLU A 245 16.88 11.72 -7.47
C GLU A 245 16.55 11.33 -6.02
N TYR A 246 15.28 10.97 -5.76
CA TYR A 246 14.76 10.53 -4.47
C TYR A 246 14.20 9.13 -4.55
N MET A 247 14.38 8.35 -3.49
CA MET A 247 13.67 7.09 -3.28
C MET A 247 12.99 7.10 -1.92
N ARG A 248 11.72 6.69 -1.90
CA ARG A 248 10.88 6.53 -0.70
C ARG A 248 10.15 5.20 -0.79
N GLY A 249 9.86 4.60 0.32
CA GLY A 249 9.08 3.36 0.33
C GLY A 249 9.43 2.45 1.48
N GLU A 250 9.17 1.18 1.28
CA GLU A 250 9.41 0.14 2.27
C GLU A 250 10.26 -0.99 1.68
N PHE A 251 11.19 -1.52 2.48
CA PHE A 251 11.92 -2.73 2.14
C PHE A 251 11.50 -3.85 3.06
N HIS A 252 10.94 -4.89 2.48
CA HIS A 252 10.45 -6.07 3.18
C HIS A 252 11.56 -7.09 3.41
N GLY A 253 11.38 -7.96 4.43
CA GLY A 253 12.30 -9.05 4.72
C GLY A 253 13.26 -8.80 5.89
N ILE A 254 14.25 -9.68 6.05
CA ILE A 254 15.16 -9.65 7.21
C ILE A 254 16.15 -8.48 7.13
N GLU A 255 16.53 -7.94 8.29
CA GLU A 255 17.38 -6.75 8.45
C GLU A 255 18.65 -6.77 7.58
N ASN A 256 19.42 -7.82 7.60
CA ASN A 256 20.67 -7.94 6.81
C ASN A 256 20.43 -7.83 5.29
N LYS A 257 19.32 -8.36 4.78
CA LYS A 257 18.96 -8.23 3.36
C LYS A 257 18.57 -6.79 3.04
N ARG A 258 17.75 -6.16 3.90
CA ARG A 258 17.31 -4.76 3.76
C ARG A 258 18.49 -3.80 3.74
N GLU A 259 19.43 -3.96 4.67
CA GLU A 259 20.65 -3.16 4.75
C GLU A 259 21.50 -3.30 3.47
N LYS A 260 21.68 -4.51 2.96
CA LYS A 260 22.42 -4.74 1.71
C LYS A 260 21.76 -4.06 0.52
N LEU A 261 20.43 -4.10 0.42
CA LEU A 261 19.69 -3.43 -0.64
C LEU A 261 19.80 -1.92 -0.51
N TYR A 262 19.64 -1.37 0.69
CA TYR A 262 19.83 0.05 0.96
C TYR A 262 21.24 0.51 0.53
N ASN A 263 22.28 -0.21 0.97
CA ASN A 263 23.66 0.13 0.65
C ASN A 263 23.97 0.02 -0.86
N TYR A 264 23.29 -0.91 -1.56
CA TYR A 264 23.36 -0.99 -3.02
C TYR A 264 22.75 0.25 -3.68
N CYS A 265 21.52 0.59 -3.34
CA CYS A 265 20.80 1.73 -3.92
C CYS A 265 21.48 3.07 -3.61
N ASN A 266 22.03 3.22 -2.40
CA ASN A 266 22.72 4.44 -1.96
C ASN A 266 24.01 4.78 -2.73
N LYS A 267 24.50 3.85 -3.56
CA LYS A 267 25.61 4.13 -4.50
C LYS A 267 25.14 4.95 -5.71
N TYR A 268 23.86 4.94 -6.03
CA TYR A 268 23.32 5.45 -7.27
C TYR A 268 22.28 6.54 -7.08
N ILE A 269 21.46 6.47 -6.04
CA ILE A 269 20.37 7.40 -5.76
C ILE A 269 20.79 8.35 -4.64
N LYS A 270 20.56 9.66 -4.81
CA LYS A 270 21.10 10.69 -3.92
C LYS A 270 20.42 10.74 -2.55
N HIS A 271 19.09 10.58 -2.52
CA HIS A 271 18.28 10.77 -1.33
C HIS A 271 17.37 9.59 -1.11
N ILE A 272 17.70 8.76 -0.15
CA ILE A 272 16.95 7.54 0.17
C ILE A 272 16.44 7.62 1.60
N GLU A 273 15.13 7.49 1.77
CA GLU A 273 14.49 7.25 3.06
C GLU A 273 13.54 6.06 2.92
N ILE A 274 13.84 4.98 3.64
CA ILE A 274 13.10 3.72 3.58
C ILE A 274 12.55 3.42 4.97
N VAL A 275 11.28 3.10 5.02
CA VAL A 275 10.63 2.53 6.19
C VAL A 275 10.97 1.04 6.26
N TYR A 276 11.19 0.52 7.44
CA TYR A 276 11.44 -0.89 7.66
C TYR A 276 10.24 -1.48 8.38
N SER A 277 9.54 -2.39 7.73
CA SER A 277 8.52 -3.18 8.43
C SER A 277 9.17 -4.11 9.44
N ASN A 278 8.58 -4.19 10.63
CA ASN A 278 9.00 -5.15 11.65
C ASN A 278 8.41 -6.55 11.41
N ASP A 279 8.10 -6.88 10.18
CA ASP A 279 7.49 -8.16 9.84
C ASP A 279 8.48 -9.30 10.08
N ASN A 280 8.27 -10.01 11.18
CA ASN A 280 8.91 -11.27 11.51
C ASN A 280 8.42 -12.42 10.60
N TYR A 281 8.16 -12.18 9.32
CA TYR A 281 7.91 -13.25 8.37
C TYR A 281 9.26 -13.86 7.96
N SER A 282 9.68 -14.86 8.71
CA SER A 282 10.69 -15.82 8.25
C SER A 282 10.11 -16.58 7.06
N LEU A 283 10.59 -16.28 5.87
CA LEU A 283 10.51 -17.18 4.72
C LEU A 283 11.52 -18.30 4.86
#